data_ace28fe7e60794c58303cb2a37831245
#
_entry.id   ace28fe7e60794c58303cb2a37831245
#
_cell.length_a   1.000
_cell.length_b   1.000
_cell.length_c   1.000
_cell.angle_alpha   90.00
_cell.angle_beta   90.00
_cell.angle_gamma   90.00
#
_symmetry.space_group_name_H-M   'P 1'
#
loop_
_entity.id
_entity.type
_entity.pdbx_description
1 polymer ?
#
loop_
_entity_poly.entity_id
_entity_poly.type
_entity_poly.pdbx_seq_one_letter_code
_entity_poly.pdbx_strand_id
1 'polypeptide(L)'
;QERTIYVPCGEIRGKSSEVVIVGGHHDTVYNGQGAVDDTSGTASVMEIGRQLSAIVNETGQPERTLRFCTWGGEEEGLYGSRAYVQAFQNSLQDNLRLYLNLDMNHVDADMANRGNSVTLFGNEQDDMDHIQRITDLYRNERSEVADQYDIQVRTLPGDRGDSDGMPYN
;
A
#
# COMPACT_ATOMS: atom_id res chain seq x y z
N GLN A 1 -29.09 -10.92 -4.93
CA GLN A 1 -29.04 -9.60 -5.59
C GLN A 1 -27.64 -9.42 -6.17
N GLU A 2 -27.59 -9.03 -7.42
CA GLU A 2 -26.35 -8.63 -8.06
C GLU A 2 -25.87 -7.30 -7.48
N ARG A 3 -24.60 -7.21 -7.10
CA ARG A 3 -23.99 -6.00 -6.56
C ARG A 3 -22.78 -5.63 -7.38
N THR A 4 -22.55 -4.35 -7.56
CA THR A 4 -21.37 -3.83 -8.25
C THR A 4 -20.31 -3.44 -7.23
N ILE A 5 -19.10 -3.96 -7.43
CA ILE A 5 -17.91 -3.59 -6.67
C ILE A 5 -17.11 -2.58 -7.50
N TYR A 6 -16.64 -1.55 -6.86
CA TYR A 6 -15.83 -0.51 -7.50
C TYR A 6 -14.36 -0.63 -7.10
N VAL A 7 -13.49 -0.30 -8.03
CA VAL A 7 -12.04 -0.20 -7.82
C VAL A 7 -11.58 1.15 -8.38
N PRO A 8 -11.75 2.24 -7.61
CA PRO A 8 -11.25 3.55 -8.02
C PRO A 8 -9.72 3.54 -8.04
N CYS A 9 -9.14 4.05 -9.13
CA CYS A 9 -7.71 4.26 -9.26
C CYS A 9 -7.42 5.66 -9.81
N GLY A 10 -6.42 6.32 -9.22
CA GLY A 10 -5.79 7.52 -9.74
C GLY A 10 -4.38 7.24 -10.23
N GLU A 11 -3.86 8.08 -11.13
CA GLU A 11 -2.54 7.81 -11.72
C GLU A 11 -1.76 9.10 -11.97
N ILE A 12 -0.47 9.05 -11.64
CA ILE A 12 0.54 10.02 -12.06
C ILE A 12 1.37 9.34 -13.13
N ARG A 13 1.22 9.78 -14.39
CA ARG A 13 1.91 9.14 -15.52
C ARG A 13 3.40 9.36 -15.48
N GLY A 14 4.15 8.26 -15.63
CA GLY A 14 5.59 8.24 -15.80
C GLY A 14 6.02 8.34 -17.26
N LYS A 15 7.35 8.40 -17.47
CA LYS A 15 7.97 8.40 -18.79
C LYS A 15 7.96 7.00 -19.44
N SER A 16 7.96 5.95 -18.62
CA SER A 16 7.95 4.55 -19.07
C SER A 16 6.58 3.90 -18.88
N SER A 17 6.41 2.71 -19.46
CA SER A 17 5.23 1.85 -19.22
C SER A 17 5.26 1.13 -17.89
N GLU A 18 6.40 1.14 -17.19
CA GLU A 18 6.51 0.52 -15.88
C GLU A 18 5.59 1.18 -14.86
N VAL A 19 5.02 0.39 -13.96
CA VAL A 19 4.06 0.88 -12.97
C VAL A 19 4.45 0.43 -11.56
N VAL A 20 4.30 1.36 -10.63
CA VAL A 20 4.28 1.10 -9.19
C VAL A 20 2.85 1.33 -8.72
N ILE A 21 2.29 0.38 -7.99
CA ILE A 21 0.93 0.47 -7.47
C ILE A 21 0.98 0.57 -5.95
N VAL A 22 0.21 1.51 -5.41
CA VAL A 22 -0.06 1.62 -3.97
C VAL A 22 -1.55 1.39 -3.79
N GLY A 23 -1.92 0.45 -2.96
CA GLY A 23 -3.30 0.07 -2.74
C GLY A 23 -3.64 -0.16 -1.27
N GLY A 24 -4.93 -0.15 -0.98
CA GLY A 24 -5.55 -0.51 0.28
C GLY A 24 -7.04 -0.72 0.04
N HIS A 25 -7.75 -1.42 0.91
CA HIS A 25 -9.18 -1.63 0.67
C HIS A 25 -10.06 -0.54 1.31
N HIS A 26 -11.26 -0.34 0.75
CA HIS A 26 -12.18 0.70 1.22
C HIS A 26 -13.51 0.16 1.75
N ASP A 27 -13.69 -1.13 1.72
CA ASP A 27 -14.81 -1.80 2.41
C ASP A 27 -14.40 -2.20 3.83
N THR A 28 -15.36 -2.68 4.59
CA THR A 28 -15.17 -3.14 5.96
C THR A 28 -16.11 -4.30 6.24
N VAL A 29 -15.79 -5.10 7.24
CA VAL A 29 -16.69 -6.17 7.71
C VAL A 29 -18.07 -5.65 8.03
N TYR A 30 -19.10 -6.45 7.83
CA TYR A 30 -20.51 -6.06 7.90
C TYR A 30 -20.91 -5.31 9.17
N ASN A 31 -20.33 -5.65 10.32
CA ASN A 31 -20.60 -4.99 11.60
C ASN A 31 -19.47 -4.08 12.07
N GLY A 32 -18.46 -3.82 11.24
CA GLY A 32 -17.34 -2.95 11.53
C GLY A 32 -17.62 -1.50 11.19
N GLN A 33 -16.87 -0.60 11.82
CA GLN A 33 -16.85 0.82 11.45
C GLN A 33 -15.73 1.17 10.47
N GLY A 34 -14.79 0.25 10.23
CA GLY A 34 -13.73 0.42 9.25
C GLY A 34 -12.68 1.50 9.55
N ALA A 35 -12.65 2.03 10.78
CA ALA A 35 -11.74 3.15 11.09
C ALA A 35 -10.26 2.79 10.94
N VAL A 36 -9.91 1.59 11.34
CA VAL A 36 -8.57 1.02 11.22
C VAL A 36 -8.51 0.11 10.00
N ASP A 37 -9.43 -0.81 9.91
CA ASP A 37 -9.56 -1.81 8.86
C ASP A 37 -10.70 -1.43 7.89
N ASP A 38 -10.45 -0.79 6.74
CA ASP A 38 -9.14 -0.30 6.32
C ASP A 38 -9.21 1.18 5.89
N THR A 39 -9.92 2.04 6.66
CA THR A 39 -9.84 3.49 6.40
C THR A 39 -8.40 4.00 6.58
N SER A 40 -7.59 3.35 7.44
CA SER A 40 -6.20 3.75 7.66
C SER A 40 -5.37 3.57 6.38
N GLY A 41 -5.49 2.44 5.69
CA GLY A 41 -4.83 2.20 4.42
C GLY A 41 -5.36 3.10 3.31
N THR A 42 -6.68 3.16 3.14
CA THR A 42 -7.30 4.05 2.15
C THR A 42 -6.87 5.51 2.32
N ALA A 43 -6.87 6.04 3.54
CA ALA A 43 -6.40 7.40 3.83
C ALA A 43 -4.92 7.59 3.48
N SER A 44 -4.10 6.60 3.78
CA SER A 44 -2.68 6.61 3.44
C SER A 44 -2.44 6.57 1.93
N VAL A 45 -3.17 5.75 1.18
CA VAL A 45 -3.12 5.73 -0.30
C VAL A 45 -3.42 7.11 -0.87
N MET A 46 -4.47 7.77 -0.37
CA MET A 46 -4.87 9.11 -0.82
C MET A 46 -3.81 10.17 -0.48
N GLU A 47 -3.26 10.13 0.73
CA GLU A 47 -2.25 11.11 1.17
C GLU A 47 -0.92 10.92 0.42
N ILE A 48 -0.47 9.69 0.21
CA ILE A 48 0.71 9.39 -0.61
C ILE A 48 0.51 9.92 -2.03
N GLY A 49 -0.66 9.68 -2.64
CA GLY A 49 -0.98 10.20 -3.96
C GLY A 49 -0.96 11.72 -4.01
N ARG A 50 -1.50 12.38 -3.00
CA ARG A 50 -1.50 13.84 -2.88
C ARG A 50 -0.08 14.42 -2.77
N GLN A 51 0.75 13.84 -1.89
CA GLN A 51 2.12 14.28 -1.67
C GLN A 51 2.99 14.07 -2.92
N LEU A 52 2.91 12.89 -3.52
CA LEU A 52 3.68 12.59 -4.73
C LEU A 52 3.23 13.46 -5.92
N SER A 53 1.94 13.79 -6.02
CA SER A 53 1.45 14.72 -7.02
C SER A 53 2.06 16.13 -6.84
N ALA A 54 2.17 16.61 -5.60
CA ALA A 54 2.81 17.88 -5.32
C ALA A 54 4.31 17.87 -5.69
N ILE A 55 5.04 16.81 -5.30
CA ILE A 55 6.44 16.63 -5.63
C ILE A 55 6.66 16.61 -7.15
N VAL A 56 5.85 15.86 -7.88
CA VAL A 56 5.94 15.74 -9.34
C VAL A 56 5.68 17.09 -10.03
N ASN A 57 4.76 17.90 -9.52
CA ASN A 57 4.54 19.25 -10.04
C ASN A 57 5.78 20.16 -9.92
N GLU A 58 6.62 19.93 -8.93
CA GLU A 58 7.85 20.69 -8.72
C GLU A 58 9.06 20.07 -9.44
N THR A 59 9.17 18.74 -9.44
CA THR A 59 10.35 18.02 -9.94
C THR A 59 10.20 17.48 -11.37
N GLY A 60 9.00 17.49 -11.90
CA GLY A 60 8.66 16.95 -13.21
C GLY A 60 8.25 15.48 -13.19
N GLN A 61 7.95 14.96 -14.37
CA GLN A 61 7.38 13.63 -14.57
C GLN A 61 8.30 12.51 -14.04
N PRO A 62 7.80 11.58 -13.24
CA PRO A 62 8.57 10.47 -12.70
C PRO A 62 8.96 9.48 -13.80
N GLU A 63 9.94 8.63 -13.54
CA GLU A 63 10.38 7.60 -14.50
C GLU A 63 9.30 6.53 -14.71
N ARG A 64 8.68 6.08 -13.63
CA ARG A 64 7.60 5.09 -13.65
C ARG A 64 6.25 5.72 -13.37
N THR A 65 5.20 5.15 -13.95
CA THR A 65 3.82 5.50 -13.61
C THR A 65 3.51 5.09 -12.18
N LEU A 66 2.96 6.02 -11.39
CA LEU A 66 2.52 5.77 -10.03
C LEU A 66 1.00 5.64 -10.04
N ARG A 67 0.47 4.53 -9.59
CA ARG A 67 -0.96 4.25 -9.54
C ARG A 67 -1.42 4.03 -8.12
N PHE A 68 -2.51 4.68 -7.74
CA PHE A 68 -3.10 4.65 -6.41
C PHE A 68 -4.49 4.08 -6.53
N CYS A 69 -4.73 2.90 -5.95
CA CYS A 69 -6.01 2.20 -6.05
C CYS A 69 -6.61 1.95 -4.68
N THR A 70 -7.93 1.95 -4.61
CA THR A 70 -8.63 1.41 -3.45
C THR A 70 -9.52 0.25 -3.89
N TRP A 71 -9.39 -0.87 -3.17
CA TRP A 71 -10.05 -2.12 -3.52
C TRP A 71 -11.40 -2.22 -2.80
N GLY A 72 -12.42 -2.65 -3.51
CA GLY A 72 -13.70 -2.98 -2.90
C GLY A 72 -13.88 -4.48 -2.81
N GLY A 73 -14.55 -4.95 -1.75
CA GLY A 73 -14.86 -6.36 -1.52
C GLY A 73 -13.64 -7.19 -1.12
N GLU A 74 -12.73 -6.60 -0.37
CA GLU A 74 -11.61 -7.29 0.26
C GLU A 74 -12.15 -8.29 1.27
N GLU A 75 -12.95 -7.82 2.22
CA GLU A 75 -13.55 -8.54 3.33
C GLU A 75 -14.51 -9.67 2.90
N GLU A 76 -14.98 -9.60 1.68
CA GLU A 76 -15.85 -10.59 1.04
C GLU A 76 -15.05 -11.63 0.22
N GLY A 77 -13.74 -11.52 0.16
CA GLY A 77 -12.84 -12.45 -0.53
C GLY A 77 -12.01 -11.85 -1.66
N LEU A 78 -11.51 -10.64 -1.50
CA LEU A 78 -10.57 -9.96 -2.41
C LEU A 78 -11.15 -9.75 -3.83
N TYR A 79 -12.46 -9.51 -3.93
CA TYR A 79 -13.13 -9.48 -5.24
C TYR A 79 -12.59 -8.37 -6.15
N GLY A 80 -12.36 -7.16 -5.61
CA GLY A 80 -11.92 -6.02 -6.38
C GLY A 80 -10.50 -6.19 -6.93
N SER A 81 -9.55 -6.54 -6.08
CA SER A 81 -8.16 -6.74 -6.48
C SER A 81 -8.01 -7.91 -7.45
N ARG A 82 -8.71 -9.03 -7.21
CA ARG A 82 -8.71 -10.17 -8.14
C ARG A 82 -9.30 -9.82 -9.51
N ALA A 83 -10.42 -9.12 -9.54
CA ALA A 83 -11.01 -8.67 -10.81
C ALA A 83 -10.09 -7.71 -11.55
N TYR A 84 -9.42 -6.80 -10.83
CA TYR A 84 -8.44 -5.90 -11.41
C TYR A 84 -7.24 -6.65 -12.02
N VAL A 85 -6.65 -7.58 -11.27
CA VAL A 85 -5.54 -8.42 -11.76
C VAL A 85 -5.96 -9.21 -13.00
N GLN A 86 -7.14 -9.81 -12.99
CA GLN A 86 -7.67 -10.54 -14.14
C GLN A 86 -7.85 -9.64 -15.37
N ALA A 87 -8.38 -8.44 -15.18
CA ALA A 87 -8.62 -7.50 -16.28
C ALA A 87 -7.34 -6.94 -16.90
N PHE A 88 -6.28 -6.78 -16.10
CA PHE A 88 -5.02 -6.17 -16.51
C PHE A 88 -3.83 -7.13 -16.51
N GLN A 89 -4.07 -8.43 -16.47
CA GLN A 89 -3.06 -9.47 -16.27
C GLN A 89 -1.82 -9.29 -17.15
N ASN A 90 -1.98 -9.19 -18.46
CA ASN A 90 -0.84 -9.06 -19.38
C ASN A 90 -0.03 -7.78 -19.11
N SER A 91 -0.73 -6.67 -18.88
CA SER A 91 -0.06 -5.39 -18.60
C SER A 91 0.67 -5.41 -17.27
N LEU A 92 0.12 -6.07 -16.26
CA LEU A 92 0.76 -6.20 -14.94
C LEU A 92 2.00 -7.10 -15.02
N GLN A 93 1.91 -8.24 -15.71
CA GLN A 93 3.07 -9.14 -15.89
C GLN A 93 4.26 -8.45 -16.54
N ASP A 94 4.01 -7.60 -17.55
CA ASP A 94 5.07 -6.93 -18.28
C ASP A 94 5.63 -5.70 -17.53
N ASN A 95 4.78 -4.96 -16.83
CA ASN A 95 5.09 -3.60 -16.41
C ASN A 95 5.07 -3.38 -14.90
N LEU A 96 4.45 -4.23 -14.08
CA LEU A 96 4.43 -4.04 -12.63
C LEU A 96 5.85 -4.25 -12.06
N ARG A 97 6.30 -3.27 -11.26
CA ARG A 97 7.61 -3.30 -10.62
C ARG A 97 7.54 -3.36 -9.10
N LEU A 98 6.48 -2.84 -8.54
CA LEU A 98 6.24 -2.87 -7.12
C LEU A 98 4.74 -2.72 -6.86
N TYR A 99 4.24 -3.49 -5.93
CA TYR A 99 2.95 -3.28 -5.29
C TYR A 99 3.14 -3.09 -3.79
N LEU A 100 2.63 -2.00 -3.26
CA LEU A 100 2.58 -1.72 -1.82
C LEU A 100 1.13 -1.85 -1.37
N ASN A 101 0.85 -2.82 -0.53
CA ASN A 101 -0.44 -2.97 0.13
C ASN A 101 -0.40 -2.28 1.50
N LEU A 102 -1.39 -1.43 1.74
CA LEU A 102 -1.57 -0.71 2.99
C LEU A 102 -2.87 -1.20 3.60
N ASP A 103 -2.75 -1.97 4.66
CA ASP A 103 -3.86 -2.60 5.36
C ASP A 103 -3.58 -2.53 6.85
N MET A 104 -4.48 -1.90 7.60
CA MET A 104 -4.34 -1.64 9.02
C MET A 104 -3.00 -0.99 9.41
N ASN A 105 -2.53 -0.06 8.60
CA ASN A 105 -1.21 0.60 8.74
C ASN A 105 -1.22 1.75 9.76
N HIS A 106 -1.95 1.60 10.82
CA HIS A 106 -2.00 2.55 11.94
C HIS A 106 -0.95 2.21 13.00
N VAL A 107 -0.58 3.24 13.77
CA VAL A 107 0.21 3.08 14.97
C VAL A 107 -0.71 3.29 16.16
N ASP A 108 -0.96 2.23 16.93
CA ASP A 108 -1.75 2.30 18.16
C ASP A 108 -1.01 1.61 19.31
N ALA A 109 -0.48 2.42 20.20
CA ALA A 109 0.25 1.95 21.37
C ALA A 109 -0.64 1.22 22.38
N ASP A 110 -1.92 1.55 22.43
CA ASP A 110 -2.83 1.09 23.49
C ASP A 110 -3.52 -0.24 23.14
N MET A 111 -3.85 -0.47 21.86
CA MET A 111 -4.65 -1.65 21.48
C MET A 111 -3.86 -2.97 21.42
N ALA A 112 -2.57 -2.96 21.20
CA ALA A 112 -1.82 -4.20 20.94
C ALA A 112 -0.73 -4.52 21.94
N ASN A 113 -0.49 -3.70 22.96
CA ASN A 113 0.68 -3.84 23.87
C ASN A 113 2.02 -3.96 23.11
N ARG A 114 2.08 -3.44 21.87
CA ARG A 114 3.20 -3.61 20.94
C ARG A 114 4.05 -2.35 20.76
N GLY A 115 3.67 -1.26 21.47
CA GLY A 115 4.28 0.06 21.26
C GLY A 115 3.91 0.66 19.89
N ASN A 116 4.49 1.79 19.58
CA ASN A 116 4.32 2.48 18.30
C ASN A 116 5.09 1.74 17.19
N SER A 117 4.56 0.66 16.67
CA SER A 117 5.25 -0.13 15.66
C SER A 117 4.42 -0.31 14.39
N VAL A 118 5.09 -0.18 13.25
CA VAL A 118 4.59 -0.57 11.94
C VAL A 118 5.31 -1.83 11.50
N THR A 119 4.57 -2.82 11.01
CA THR A 119 5.16 -4.05 10.50
C THR A 119 5.10 -4.04 8.98
N LEU A 120 6.25 -4.22 8.34
CA LEU A 120 6.39 -4.35 6.90
C LEU A 120 6.69 -5.81 6.57
N PHE A 121 6.01 -6.33 5.58
CA PHE A 121 6.19 -7.68 5.06
C PHE A 121 6.81 -7.60 3.67
N GLY A 122 7.81 -8.43 3.39
CA GLY A 122 8.43 -8.55 2.07
C GLY A 122 8.38 -10.00 1.61
N ASN A 123 8.02 -10.25 0.35
CA ASN A 123 7.85 -11.60 -0.18
C ASN A 123 9.20 -12.29 -0.41
N GLU A 124 10.19 -11.53 -0.83
CA GLU A 124 11.50 -12.03 -1.16
C GLU A 124 12.61 -11.33 -0.38
N GLN A 125 13.82 -11.86 -0.40
CA GLN A 125 14.96 -11.27 0.28
C GLN A 125 15.30 -9.87 -0.25
N ASP A 126 15.16 -9.66 -1.55
CA ASP A 126 15.40 -8.36 -2.19
C ASP A 126 14.40 -7.30 -1.70
N ASP A 127 13.14 -7.67 -1.46
CA ASP A 127 12.13 -6.79 -0.86
C ASP A 127 12.53 -6.41 0.56
N MET A 128 12.98 -7.39 1.35
CA MET A 128 13.43 -7.16 2.73
C MET A 128 14.63 -6.23 2.78
N ASP A 129 15.58 -6.36 1.86
CA ASP A 129 16.76 -5.51 1.76
C ASP A 129 16.38 -4.08 1.37
N HIS A 130 15.38 -3.93 0.48
CA HIS A 130 14.81 -2.64 0.10
C HIS A 130 14.10 -1.95 1.28
N ILE A 131 13.25 -2.68 1.97
CA ILE A 131 12.53 -2.21 3.16
C ILE A 131 13.53 -1.76 4.23
N GLN A 132 14.55 -2.57 4.51
CA GLN A 132 15.58 -2.23 5.50
C GLN A 132 16.31 -0.93 5.12
N ARG A 133 16.71 -0.78 3.86
CA ARG A 133 17.38 0.42 3.38
C ARG A 133 16.49 1.67 3.50
N ILE A 134 15.20 1.58 3.16
CA ILE A 134 14.24 2.70 3.29
C ILE A 134 14.05 3.04 4.77
N THR A 135 13.96 2.04 5.63
CA THR A 135 13.84 2.24 7.07
C THR A 135 15.07 2.95 7.67
N ASP A 136 16.25 2.55 7.24
CA ASP A 136 17.50 3.18 7.70
C ASP A 136 17.62 4.63 7.19
N LEU A 137 17.23 4.92 5.95
CA LEU A 137 17.13 6.27 5.42
C LEU A 137 16.14 7.12 6.22
N TYR A 138 14.97 6.59 6.52
CA TYR A 138 13.97 7.28 7.33
C TYR A 138 14.49 7.62 8.72
N ARG A 139 15.14 6.68 9.40
CA ARG A 139 15.72 6.91 10.73
C ARG A 139 16.85 7.96 10.70
N ASN A 140 17.66 7.96 9.65
CA ASN A 140 18.79 8.88 9.53
C ASN A 140 18.37 10.29 9.12
N GLU A 141 17.40 10.40 8.21
CA GLU A 141 16.99 11.70 7.64
C GLU A 141 15.80 12.35 8.36
N ARG A 142 15.00 11.54 9.08
CA ARG A 142 13.78 11.96 9.77
C ARG A 142 13.77 11.57 11.24
N SER A 143 14.95 11.58 11.87
CA SER A 143 15.13 11.21 13.28
C SER A 143 14.18 11.97 14.21
N GLU A 144 13.98 13.29 13.98
CA GLU A 144 13.06 14.10 14.79
C GLU A 144 11.62 13.56 14.79
N VAL A 145 11.12 13.09 13.64
CA VAL A 145 9.77 12.52 13.53
C VAL A 145 9.74 11.12 14.14
N ALA A 146 10.74 10.30 13.85
CA ALA A 146 10.85 8.96 14.41
C ALA A 146 10.95 9.01 15.95
N ASP A 147 11.76 9.91 16.49
CA ASP A 147 11.93 10.09 17.91
C ASP A 147 10.65 10.64 18.58
N GLN A 148 9.97 11.58 17.92
CA GLN A 148 8.73 12.19 18.45
C GLN A 148 7.61 11.17 18.64
N TYR A 149 7.49 10.22 17.74
CA TYR A 149 6.44 9.21 17.75
C TYR A 149 6.91 7.83 18.20
N ASP A 150 8.22 7.68 18.49
CA ASP A 150 8.85 6.39 18.85
C ASP A 150 8.42 5.24 17.92
N ILE A 151 8.33 5.54 16.61
CA ILE A 151 7.88 4.56 15.61
C ILE A 151 8.97 3.53 15.36
N GLN A 152 8.67 2.29 15.70
CA GLN A 152 9.53 1.16 15.41
C GLN A 152 9.05 0.44 14.15
N VAL A 153 9.91 0.27 13.18
CA VAL A 153 9.64 -0.55 12.00
C VAL A 153 10.14 -1.96 12.24
N ARG A 154 9.23 -2.91 12.09
CA ARG A 154 9.52 -4.33 12.11
C ARG A 154 9.43 -4.88 10.69
N THR A 155 10.32 -5.77 10.33
CA THR A 155 10.31 -6.43 9.03
C THR A 155 10.10 -7.92 9.25
N LEU A 156 9.20 -8.51 8.47
CA LEU A 156 8.93 -9.94 8.50
C LEU A 156 8.94 -10.48 7.07
N PRO A 157 9.62 -11.61 6.83
CA PRO A 157 9.54 -12.28 5.55
C PRO A 157 8.15 -12.93 5.38
N GLY A 158 7.63 -12.89 4.17
CA GLY A 158 6.38 -13.54 3.80
C GLY A 158 5.29 -12.58 3.39
N ASP A 159 4.24 -13.15 2.85
CA ASP A 159 3.00 -12.49 2.48
C ASP A 159 1.95 -12.73 3.57
N ARG A 160 1.19 -11.71 3.91
CA ARG A 160 -0.08 -11.91 4.59
C ARG A 160 -1.12 -12.24 3.51
N GLY A 161 -1.29 -13.53 3.24
CA GLY A 161 -2.21 -14.02 2.22
C GLY A 161 -3.70 -13.75 2.50
N ASP A 162 -4.00 -12.98 3.52
CA ASP A 162 -5.34 -12.53 3.96
C ASP A 162 -5.64 -11.08 3.58
N SER A 163 -4.83 -10.44 2.78
CA SER A 163 -5.02 -9.08 2.30
C SER A 163 -4.88 -8.98 0.77
N ASP A 164 -5.20 -7.83 0.20
CA ASP A 164 -5.15 -7.58 -1.25
C ASP A 164 -3.74 -7.73 -1.83
N GLY A 165 -3.32 -8.96 -2.06
CA GLY A 165 -2.08 -9.30 -2.74
C GLY A 165 -2.22 -9.21 -4.25
N MET A 166 -1.14 -8.81 -4.94
CA MET A 166 -1.02 -9.00 -6.38
C MET A 166 -0.15 -10.22 -6.61
N PRO A 167 -0.71 -11.33 -7.14
CA PRO A 167 0.09 -12.52 -7.38
C PRO A 167 1.15 -12.22 -8.45
N TYR A 168 2.40 -12.30 -8.06
CA TYR A 168 3.51 -12.44 -8.98
C TYR A 168 3.61 -13.93 -9.36
N ASN A 169 3.64 -14.21 -10.64
CA ASN A 169 4.11 -15.47 -11.19
C ASN A 169 5.49 -15.28 -11.81
#